data_35fa25636f14353bb225a3428bc5515d
#
_entry.id   35fa25636f14353bb225a3428bc5515d
#
_cell.length_a   1.000
_cell.length_b   1.000
_cell.length_c   1.000
_cell.angle_alpha   90.00
_cell.angle_beta   90.00
_cell.angle_gamma   90.00
#
_symmetry.space_group_name_H-M   'P 1'
#
loop_
_entity.id
_entity.type
_entity.pdbx_description
1 polymer ?
#
loop_
_entity_poly.entity_id
_entity_poly.type
_entity_poly.pdbx_seq_one_letter_code
_entity_poly.pdbx_strand_id
1 'polypeptide(L)'
;MEHILFTQPGMRYCQAQALVHSLMKDETFSALSELEKTQAAGRILEEVRGRMLEDIVLLETMKSADREHRVFKLQFAVGEFDMVIYDEKENCCEIFEIKHSGKQVPAQYRHLLDQEKCDKTEQRFGPIRGRYVLYRGEDVALKNGVHYRNVERYLNTLPELNIAPAQEAGIEQTGPVL
;
A
#
# COMPACT_ATOMS: atom_id res chain seq x y z
N MET A 1 -6.63 0.48 16.33
CA MET A 1 -6.20 1.79 15.77
C MET A 1 -6.71 1.81 14.34
N GLU A 2 -7.62 2.72 14.00
CA GLU A 2 -8.15 2.80 12.63
C GLU A 2 -7.06 3.38 11.71
N HIS A 3 -6.71 2.64 10.65
CA HIS A 3 -5.83 3.15 9.62
C HIS A 3 -6.61 4.04 8.67
N ILE A 4 -6.28 5.33 8.65
CA ILE A 4 -6.84 6.27 7.67
C ILE A 4 -6.14 6.00 6.33
N LEU A 5 -6.87 5.40 5.38
CA LEU A 5 -6.45 5.30 3.99
C LEU A 5 -6.72 6.66 3.31
N PHE A 6 -5.67 7.24 2.75
CA PHE A 6 -5.82 8.44 1.93
C PHE A 6 -6.29 8.03 0.53
N THR A 7 -7.49 8.41 0.15
CA THR A 7 -8.01 8.21 -1.21
C THR A 7 -7.20 8.95 -2.29
N GLN A 8 -6.35 9.89 -1.84
CA GLN A 8 -5.39 10.60 -2.68
C GLN A 8 -4.00 10.56 -2.02
N PRO A 9 -3.23 9.50 -2.22
CA PRO A 9 -1.92 9.32 -1.57
C PRO A 9 -0.93 10.46 -1.82
N GLY A 10 -1.02 11.13 -2.98
CA GLY A 10 -0.21 12.29 -3.32
C GLY A 10 -0.40 13.49 -2.38
N MET A 11 -1.58 13.68 -1.81
CA MET A 11 -1.83 14.76 -0.83
C MET A 11 -1.00 14.58 0.44
N ARG A 12 -0.84 13.35 0.92
CA ARG A 12 0.02 13.04 2.06
C ARG A 12 1.45 13.49 1.81
N TYR A 13 1.96 13.26 0.61
CA TYR A 13 3.32 13.68 0.23
C TYR A 13 3.45 15.19 0.17
N CYS A 14 2.51 15.90 -0.44
CA CYS A 14 2.51 17.36 -0.48
C CYS A 14 2.43 17.99 0.91
N GLN A 15 1.61 17.46 1.81
CA GLN A 15 1.53 17.91 3.19
C GLN A 15 2.84 17.67 3.94
N ALA A 16 3.46 16.50 3.76
CA ALA A 16 4.76 16.21 4.35
C ALA A 16 5.86 17.13 3.83
N GLN A 17 5.89 17.45 2.54
CA GLN A 17 6.82 18.43 1.99
C GLN A 17 6.62 19.82 2.60
N ALA A 18 5.39 20.29 2.75
CA ALA A 18 5.08 21.57 3.38
C ALA A 18 5.54 21.60 4.85
N LEU A 19 5.27 20.50 5.60
CA LEU A 19 5.71 20.36 6.98
C LEU A 19 7.23 20.36 7.09
N VAL A 20 7.93 19.58 6.28
CA VAL A 20 9.41 19.55 6.25
C VAL A 20 9.96 20.96 5.97
N HIS A 21 9.39 21.67 4.98
CA HIS A 21 9.80 23.04 4.68
C HIS A 21 9.60 24.01 5.85
N SER A 22 8.50 23.86 6.59
CA SER A 22 8.23 24.63 7.82
C SER A 22 9.22 24.31 8.93
N LEU A 23 9.46 23.00 9.20
CA LEU A 23 10.42 22.55 10.20
C LEU A 23 11.85 23.04 9.92
N MET A 24 12.27 23.06 8.65
CA MET A 24 13.60 23.54 8.27
C MET A 24 13.83 25.04 8.60
N LYS A 25 12.74 25.81 8.76
CA LYS A 25 12.79 27.24 9.15
C LYS A 25 12.62 27.47 10.63
N ASP A 26 12.27 26.44 11.41
CA ASP A 26 12.04 26.52 12.84
C ASP A 26 13.36 26.73 13.61
N GLU A 27 13.32 27.54 14.65
CA GLU A 27 14.49 27.84 15.49
C GLU A 27 15.07 26.59 16.16
N THR A 28 14.23 25.59 16.46
CA THR A 28 14.68 24.30 17.04
C THR A 28 15.64 23.55 16.10
N PHE A 29 15.51 23.73 14.78
CA PHE A 29 16.41 23.18 13.79
C PHE A 29 17.60 24.09 13.46
N SER A 30 17.64 25.31 13.99
CA SER A 30 18.71 26.28 13.73
C SER A 30 20.08 25.78 14.20
N ALA A 31 20.11 24.94 15.23
CA ALA A 31 21.33 24.34 15.78
C ALA A 31 21.95 23.25 14.90
N LEU A 32 21.19 22.70 13.94
CA LEU A 32 21.65 21.66 13.02
C LEU A 32 22.40 22.30 11.83
N SER A 33 23.46 21.64 11.39
CA SER A 33 24.13 21.97 10.13
C SER A 33 23.18 21.74 8.94
N GLU A 34 23.43 22.39 7.81
CA GLU A 34 22.63 22.20 6.58
C GLU A 34 22.64 20.74 6.08
N LEU A 35 23.74 20.01 6.32
CA LEU A 35 23.83 18.58 5.99
C LEU A 35 22.87 17.76 6.85
N GLU A 36 22.84 17.98 8.16
CA GLU A 36 21.94 17.26 9.09
C GLU A 36 20.48 17.57 8.80
N LYS A 37 20.16 18.83 8.51
CA LYS A 37 18.82 19.23 8.07
C LYS A 37 18.40 18.49 6.80
N THR A 38 19.24 18.47 5.79
CA THR A 38 18.98 17.78 4.52
C THR A 38 18.78 16.28 4.73
N GLN A 39 19.59 15.65 5.58
CA GLN A 39 19.47 14.23 5.90
C GLN A 39 18.17 13.93 6.66
N ALA A 40 17.79 14.75 7.64
CA ALA A 40 16.55 14.60 8.38
C ALA A 40 15.31 14.74 7.47
N ALA A 41 15.30 15.79 6.64
CA ALA A 41 14.25 16.01 5.65
C ALA A 41 14.12 14.82 4.68
N GLY A 42 15.27 14.34 4.16
CA GLY A 42 15.33 13.19 3.26
C GLY A 42 14.70 11.92 3.87
N ARG A 43 15.03 11.61 5.13
CA ARG A 43 14.47 10.44 5.84
C ARG A 43 12.95 10.54 6.00
N ILE A 44 12.44 11.71 6.40
CA ILE A 44 10.99 11.92 6.55
C ILE A 44 10.28 11.72 5.20
N LEU A 45 10.79 12.29 4.13
CA LEU A 45 10.19 12.19 2.81
C LEU A 45 10.27 10.77 2.23
N GLU A 46 11.35 10.03 2.48
CA GLU A 46 11.47 8.63 2.06
C GLU A 46 10.47 7.72 2.79
N GLU A 47 10.24 7.93 4.09
CA GLU A 47 9.21 7.20 4.83
C GLU A 47 7.82 7.48 4.28
N VAL A 48 7.50 8.76 4.00
CA VAL A 48 6.22 9.14 3.42
C VAL A 48 6.03 8.55 2.02
N ARG A 49 7.08 8.51 1.19
CA ARG A 49 7.04 7.85 -0.13
C ARG A 49 6.76 6.35 -0.02
N GLY A 50 7.39 5.68 0.96
CA GLY A 50 7.12 4.27 1.23
C GLY A 50 5.63 4.02 1.52
N ARG A 51 5.07 4.75 2.48
CA ARG A 51 3.65 4.65 2.85
C ARG A 51 2.70 5.06 1.71
N MET A 52 3.08 6.05 0.91
CA MET A 52 2.31 6.44 -0.25
C MET A 52 2.25 5.32 -1.30
N LEU A 53 3.36 4.61 -1.53
CA LEU A 53 3.38 3.47 -2.44
C LEU A 53 2.50 2.33 -1.91
N GLU A 54 2.57 2.02 -0.62
CA GLU A 54 1.68 1.04 0.03
C GLU A 54 0.21 1.38 -0.20
N ASP A 55 -0.19 2.64 0.07
CA ASP A 55 -1.56 3.12 -0.11
C ASP A 55 -2.00 3.04 -1.59
N ILE A 56 -1.13 3.41 -2.55
CA ILE A 56 -1.42 3.32 -3.99
C ILE A 56 -1.68 1.87 -4.39
N VAL A 57 -0.76 0.97 -4.06
CA VAL A 57 -0.86 -0.44 -4.44
C VAL A 57 -2.12 -1.07 -3.84
N LEU A 58 -2.36 -0.82 -2.55
CA LEU A 58 -3.54 -1.35 -1.86
C LEU A 58 -4.84 -0.84 -2.51
N LEU A 59 -4.95 0.47 -2.74
CA LEU A 59 -6.15 1.09 -3.34
C LEU A 59 -6.40 0.62 -4.77
N GLU A 60 -5.38 0.57 -5.62
CA GLU A 60 -5.55 0.13 -7.01
C GLU A 60 -5.89 -1.37 -7.08
N THR A 61 -5.28 -2.20 -6.22
CA THR A 61 -5.66 -3.61 -6.11
C THR A 61 -7.10 -3.77 -5.59
N MET A 62 -7.52 -3.01 -4.56
CA MET A 62 -8.90 -3.04 -4.06
C MET A 62 -9.92 -2.64 -5.12
N LYS A 63 -9.62 -1.63 -5.94
CA LYS A 63 -10.50 -1.18 -7.01
C LYS A 63 -10.64 -2.22 -8.12
N SER A 64 -9.56 -2.93 -8.44
CA SER A 64 -9.53 -3.93 -9.51
C SER A 64 -10.05 -5.31 -9.08
N ALA A 65 -10.21 -5.54 -7.77
CA ALA A 65 -10.72 -6.79 -7.22
C ALA A 65 -12.19 -6.99 -7.60
N ASP A 66 -12.54 -8.22 -7.99
CA ASP A 66 -13.93 -8.62 -8.21
C ASP A 66 -14.67 -8.90 -6.89
N ARG A 67 -15.88 -9.44 -6.98
CA ARG A 67 -16.73 -9.70 -5.81
C ARG A 67 -16.27 -10.89 -4.97
N GLU A 68 -15.46 -11.78 -5.52
CA GLU A 68 -14.97 -12.99 -4.86
C GLU A 68 -13.65 -12.73 -4.12
N HIS A 69 -12.97 -11.61 -4.44
CA HIS A 69 -11.70 -11.24 -3.82
C HIS A 69 -11.84 -10.06 -2.85
N ARG A 70 -11.28 -10.22 -1.66
CA ARG A 70 -11.14 -9.14 -0.68
C ARG A 70 -9.69 -8.75 -0.53
N VAL A 71 -9.43 -7.46 -0.64
CA VAL A 71 -8.08 -6.88 -0.51
C VAL A 71 -8.06 -5.98 0.71
N PHE A 72 -7.12 -6.22 1.61
CA PHE A 72 -7.01 -5.47 2.86
C PHE A 72 -5.59 -5.54 3.44
N LYS A 73 -5.30 -4.65 4.39
CA LYS A 73 -4.09 -4.68 5.22
C LYS A 73 -4.35 -5.55 6.47
N LEU A 74 -3.43 -6.45 6.82
CA LEU A 74 -3.60 -7.32 7.97
C LEU A 74 -2.62 -6.98 9.08
N GLN A 75 -3.14 -6.47 10.19
CA GLN A 75 -2.36 -6.04 11.34
C GLN A 75 -2.29 -7.12 12.42
N PHE A 76 -1.10 -7.28 13.02
CA PHE A 76 -0.84 -8.14 14.16
C PHE A 76 -0.47 -7.28 15.39
N ALA A 77 -0.27 -7.89 16.53
CA ALA A 77 0.23 -7.19 17.72
C ALA A 77 1.59 -6.52 17.46
N VAL A 78 2.43 -7.18 16.66
CA VAL A 78 3.72 -6.64 16.21
C VAL A 78 3.86 -6.80 14.70
N GLY A 79 3.80 -5.68 13.97
CA GLY A 79 3.91 -5.62 12.51
C GLY A 79 2.62 -5.99 11.79
N GLU A 80 2.71 -6.06 10.48
CA GLU A 80 1.55 -6.25 9.59
C GLU A 80 1.99 -6.96 8.31
N PHE A 81 1.02 -7.46 7.53
CA PHE A 81 1.21 -7.64 6.08
C PHE A 81 0.66 -6.40 5.40
N ASP A 82 1.46 -5.79 4.53
CA ASP A 82 1.09 -4.54 3.84
C ASP A 82 -0.17 -4.72 2.98
N MET A 83 -0.39 -5.93 2.43
CA MET A 83 -1.60 -6.29 1.72
C MET A 83 -1.85 -7.80 1.80
N VAL A 84 -3.13 -8.17 1.91
CA VAL A 84 -3.62 -9.54 1.76
C VAL A 84 -4.70 -9.54 0.69
N ILE A 85 -4.63 -10.48 -0.23
CA ILE A 85 -5.70 -10.78 -1.19
C ILE A 85 -6.32 -12.10 -0.75
N TYR A 86 -7.58 -12.09 -0.38
CA TYR A 86 -8.34 -13.28 0.04
C TYR A 86 -9.36 -13.63 -1.03
N ASP A 87 -9.25 -14.84 -1.56
CA ASP A 87 -10.22 -15.45 -2.45
C ASP A 87 -11.26 -16.20 -1.61
N GLU A 88 -12.48 -15.65 -1.52
CA GLU A 88 -13.57 -16.22 -0.73
C GLU A 88 -14.09 -17.53 -1.30
N LYS A 89 -14.03 -17.71 -2.62
CA LYS A 89 -14.51 -18.88 -3.31
C LYS A 89 -13.58 -20.08 -3.12
N GLU A 90 -12.29 -19.87 -3.31
CA GLU A 90 -11.27 -20.90 -3.14
C GLU A 90 -10.82 -21.05 -1.68
N ASN A 91 -11.27 -20.16 -0.79
CA ASN A 91 -10.88 -20.07 0.61
C ASN A 91 -9.38 -20.14 0.82
N CYS A 92 -8.65 -19.26 0.14
CA CYS A 92 -7.20 -19.16 0.21
C CYS A 92 -6.74 -17.70 0.11
N CYS A 93 -5.49 -17.42 0.45
CA CYS A 93 -5.00 -16.06 0.39
C CYS A 93 -3.58 -15.95 -0.18
N GLU A 94 -3.25 -14.74 -0.59
CA GLU A 94 -1.89 -14.32 -0.93
C GLU A 94 -1.51 -13.15 -0.01
N ILE A 95 -0.23 -13.11 0.42
CA ILE A 95 0.28 -12.11 1.35
C ILE A 95 1.42 -11.32 0.72
N PHE A 96 1.44 -10.01 1.00
CA PHE A 96 2.33 -9.07 0.34
C PHE A 96 3.02 -8.13 1.33
N GLU A 97 4.29 -7.85 1.05
CA GLU A 97 5.05 -6.70 1.54
C GLU A 97 5.27 -5.73 0.38
N ILE A 98 5.20 -4.43 0.64
CA ILE A 98 5.36 -3.39 -0.38
C ILE A 98 6.55 -2.52 0.01
N LYS A 99 7.54 -2.38 -0.88
CA LYS A 99 8.81 -1.69 -0.57
C LYS A 99 9.17 -0.71 -1.67
N HIS A 100 9.40 0.55 -1.30
CA HIS A 100 9.81 1.58 -2.23
C HIS A 100 11.24 1.38 -2.79
N SER A 101 12.02 0.50 -2.16
CA SER A 101 13.40 0.19 -2.58
C SER A 101 13.44 -0.62 -3.88
N GLY A 102 14.47 -0.39 -4.72
CA GLY A 102 14.83 -1.28 -5.83
C GLY A 102 15.79 -2.40 -5.46
N LYS A 103 16.22 -2.48 -4.19
CA LYS A 103 17.19 -3.49 -3.70
C LYS A 103 16.46 -4.62 -2.98
N GLN A 104 16.95 -5.85 -3.16
CA GLN A 104 16.49 -7.03 -2.43
C GLN A 104 17.25 -7.14 -1.11
N VAL A 105 16.53 -7.16 0.00
CA VAL A 105 17.10 -7.29 1.35
C VAL A 105 16.30 -8.30 2.16
N PRO A 106 16.92 -9.30 2.83
CA PRO A 106 16.20 -10.32 3.60
C PRO A 106 15.22 -9.76 4.65
N ALA A 107 15.53 -8.59 5.22
CA ALA A 107 14.66 -7.93 6.18
C ALA A 107 13.28 -7.54 5.60
N GLN A 108 13.15 -7.39 4.27
CA GLN A 108 11.89 -6.99 3.60
C GLN A 108 10.82 -8.06 3.62
N TYR A 109 11.19 -9.34 3.69
CA TYR A 109 10.25 -10.46 3.64
C TYR A 109 10.19 -11.28 4.93
N ARG A 110 10.86 -10.86 6.00
CA ARG A 110 10.88 -11.61 7.26
C ARG A 110 9.49 -11.87 7.83
N HIS A 111 8.56 -10.92 7.66
CA HIS A 111 7.18 -11.05 8.12
C HIS A 111 6.40 -12.08 7.32
N LEU A 112 6.68 -12.21 6.02
CA LEU A 112 6.06 -13.22 5.15
C LEU A 112 6.46 -14.67 5.50
N LEU A 113 7.55 -14.83 6.27
CA LEU A 113 8.06 -16.12 6.74
C LEU A 113 7.89 -16.31 8.26
N ASP A 114 7.25 -15.37 8.95
CA ASP A 114 6.93 -15.47 10.37
C ASP A 114 5.82 -16.51 10.57
N GLN A 115 6.19 -17.65 11.16
CA GLN A 115 5.30 -18.81 11.28
C GLN A 115 4.02 -18.46 12.06
N GLU A 116 4.14 -17.73 13.17
CA GLU A 116 2.97 -17.35 13.99
C GLU A 116 1.97 -16.49 13.21
N LYS A 117 2.47 -15.54 12.41
CA LYS A 117 1.63 -14.71 11.56
C LYS A 117 0.98 -15.51 10.43
N CYS A 118 1.76 -16.39 9.79
CA CYS A 118 1.24 -17.28 8.76
C CYS A 118 0.14 -18.18 9.31
N ASP A 119 0.36 -18.85 10.45
CA ASP A 119 -0.63 -19.75 11.07
C ASP A 119 -1.93 -19.00 11.42
N LYS A 120 -1.84 -17.82 12.01
CA LYS A 120 -3.01 -16.97 12.32
C LYS A 120 -3.76 -16.53 11.06
N THR A 121 -3.03 -16.27 9.99
CA THR A 121 -3.61 -15.89 8.71
C THR A 121 -4.32 -17.07 8.06
N GLU A 122 -3.67 -18.24 8.02
CA GLU A 122 -4.25 -19.46 7.45
C GLU A 122 -5.48 -19.95 8.20
N GLN A 123 -5.50 -19.82 9.52
CA GLN A 123 -6.69 -20.14 10.33
C GLN A 123 -7.91 -19.29 9.96
N ARG A 124 -7.69 -18.06 9.50
CA ARG A 124 -8.76 -17.10 9.23
C ARG A 124 -9.12 -16.98 7.76
N PHE A 125 -8.16 -17.14 6.87
CA PHE A 125 -8.28 -16.84 5.46
C PHE A 125 -7.85 -18.01 4.55
N GLY A 126 -7.74 -19.23 5.11
CA GLY A 126 -7.31 -20.41 4.37
C GLY A 126 -5.82 -20.40 4.02
N PRO A 127 -5.35 -21.41 3.25
CA PRO A 127 -3.95 -21.58 2.93
C PRO A 127 -3.33 -20.38 2.22
N ILE A 128 -2.11 -20.01 2.60
CA ILE A 128 -1.31 -19.00 1.91
C ILE A 128 -0.72 -19.61 0.63
N ARG A 129 -1.29 -19.26 -0.53
CA ARG A 129 -0.84 -19.74 -1.85
C ARG A 129 0.34 -18.97 -2.43
N GLY A 130 0.55 -17.72 -2.00
CA GLY A 130 1.62 -16.88 -2.50
C GLY A 130 2.18 -15.92 -1.45
N ARG A 131 3.49 -15.68 -1.52
CA ARG A 131 4.22 -14.73 -0.67
C ARG A 131 5.00 -13.80 -1.56
N TYR A 132 4.67 -12.52 -1.56
CA TYR A 132 5.20 -11.56 -2.51
C TYR A 132 5.81 -10.33 -1.83
N VAL A 133 6.91 -9.85 -2.41
CA VAL A 133 7.44 -8.52 -2.13
C VAL A 133 7.29 -7.69 -3.39
N LEU A 134 6.39 -6.71 -3.37
CA LEU A 134 6.26 -5.73 -4.45
C LEU A 134 7.30 -4.62 -4.24
N TYR A 135 8.18 -4.42 -5.21
CA TYR A 135 9.29 -3.48 -5.10
C TYR A 135 9.67 -2.88 -6.47
N ARG A 136 10.66 -1.99 -6.52
CA ARG A 136 11.03 -1.29 -7.76
C ARG A 136 12.10 -2.00 -8.59
N GLY A 137 12.52 -3.20 -8.22
CA GLY A 137 13.52 -3.99 -8.95
C GLY A 137 12.91 -5.03 -9.89
N GLU A 138 13.74 -5.94 -10.39
CA GLU A 138 13.34 -7.00 -11.31
C GLU A 138 12.70 -8.19 -10.58
N ASP A 139 11.85 -8.93 -11.28
CA ASP A 139 11.17 -10.10 -10.75
C ASP A 139 12.15 -11.22 -10.41
N VAL A 140 12.09 -11.75 -9.20
CA VAL A 140 12.96 -12.84 -8.72
C VAL A 140 12.19 -13.79 -7.81
N ALA A 141 12.29 -15.08 -8.08
CA ALA A 141 11.78 -16.13 -7.18
C ALA A 141 12.91 -16.62 -6.25
N LEU A 142 12.68 -16.55 -4.95
CA LEU A 142 13.62 -17.04 -3.95
C LEU A 142 13.36 -18.53 -3.63
N LYS A 143 14.41 -19.25 -3.19
CA LYS A 143 14.31 -20.67 -2.83
C LYS A 143 13.39 -20.94 -1.62
N ASN A 144 13.10 -19.93 -0.80
CA ASN A 144 12.22 -20.01 0.37
C ASN A 144 10.73 -19.80 0.04
N GLY A 145 10.36 -19.73 -1.23
CA GLY A 145 8.97 -19.55 -1.67
C GLY A 145 8.48 -18.11 -1.70
N VAL A 146 9.34 -17.12 -1.41
CA VAL A 146 9.02 -15.70 -1.58
C VAL A 146 9.35 -15.24 -2.99
N HIS A 147 8.45 -14.48 -3.59
CA HIS A 147 8.60 -13.90 -4.92
C HIS A 147 8.71 -12.39 -4.84
N TYR A 148 9.82 -11.84 -5.31
CA TYR A 148 9.93 -10.43 -5.59
C TYR A 148 9.29 -10.12 -6.94
N ARG A 149 8.41 -9.11 -7.00
CA ARG A 149 7.76 -8.66 -8.23
C ARG A 149 7.93 -7.16 -8.40
N ASN A 150 8.16 -6.74 -9.62
CA ASN A 150 8.19 -5.32 -9.95
C ASN A 150 6.81 -4.69 -9.73
N VAL A 151 6.74 -3.65 -8.88
CA VAL A 151 5.48 -3.02 -8.49
C VAL A 151 4.77 -2.32 -9.66
N GLU A 152 5.52 -1.75 -10.60
CA GLU A 152 4.95 -1.07 -11.77
C GLU A 152 4.32 -2.10 -12.73
N ARG A 153 5.03 -3.24 -12.96
CA ARG A 153 4.47 -4.35 -13.73
C ARG A 153 3.23 -4.92 -13.06
N TYR A 154 3.27 -5.12 -11.74
CA TYR A 154 2.10 -5.59 -10.99
C TYR A 154 0.89 -4.67 -11.20
N LEU A 155 1.04 -3.36 -11.02
CA LEU A 155 -0.05 -2.40 -11.21
C LEU A 155 -0.58 -2.40 -12.65
N ASN A 156 0.29 -2.59 -13.65
CA ASN A 156 -0.11 -2.68 -15.05
C ASN A 156 -0.83 -4.00 -15.41
N THR A 157 -0.74 -5.03 -14.56
CA THR A 157 -1.49 -6.29 -14.76
C THR A 157 -2.88 -6.26 -14.14
N LEU A 158 -3.18 -5.25 -13.32
CA LEU A 158 -4.51 -5.11 -12.72
C LEU A 158 -5.54 -4.80 -13.81
N PRO A 159 -6.73 -5.42 -13.75
CA PRO A 159 -7.80 -5.13 -14.71
C PRO A 159 -8.18 -3.64 -14.66
N GLU A 160 -8.36 -3.03 -15.82
CA GLU A 160 -8.86 -1.65 -15.89
C GLU A 160 -10.29 -1.60 -15.33
N LEU A 161 -10.52 -0.61 -14.46
CA LEU A 161 -11.86 -0.30 -14.00
C LEU A 161 -12.72 0.18 -15.20
N ASN A 162 -13.66 -0.64 -15.61
CA ASN A 162 -14.79 -0.17 -16.41
C ASN A 162 -15.67 0.73 -15.51
N ILE A 163 -15.27 1.98 -15.32
CA ILE A 163 -16.14 3.00 -14.75
C ILE A 163 -17.21 3.26 -15.81
N ALA A 164 -18.33 2.54 -15.72
CA ALA A 164 -19.51 2.94 -16.47
C ALA A 164 -19.79 4.41 -16.10
N PRO A 165 -19.96 5.32 -17.09
CA PRO A 165 -20.25 6.71 -16.77
C PRO A 165 -21.49 6.74 -15.87
N ALA A 166 -21.39 7.47 -14.76
CA ALA A 166 -22.53 7.68 -13.87
C ALA A 166 -23.69 8.15 -14.76
N GLN A 167 -24.75 7.36 -14.83
CA GLN A 167 -25.99 7.81 -15.46
C GLN A 167 -26.40 9.06 -14.68
N GLU A 168 -26.37 10.22 -15.35
CA GLU A 168 -26.95 11.44 -14.83
C GLU A 168 -28.40 11.11 -14.47
N ALA A 169 -28.69 11.03 -13.17
CA ALA A 169 -30.03 10.92 -12.66
C ALA A 169 -30.73 12.21 -13.12
N GLY A 170 -31.55 12.10 -14.18
CA GLY A 170 -32.35 13.18 -14.69
C GLY A 170 -33.20 13.75 -13.56
N ILE A 171 -32.87 14.96 -13.15
CA ILE A 171 -33.73 15.77 -12.29
C ILE A 171 -34.91 16.19 -13.16
N GLU A 172 -36.00 15.42 -13.11
CA GLU A 172 -37.30 15.91 -13.61
C GLU A 172 -37.68 17.15 -12.79
N GLN A 173 -37.52 18.30 -13.42
CA GLN A 173 -38.09 19.54 -12.93
C GLN A 173 -39.62 19.47 -13.10
N THR A 174 -40.33 19.05 -12.07
CA THR A 174 -41.75 19.31 -11.96
C THR A 174 -41.91 20.78 -11.62
N GLY A 175 -42.16 21.59 -12.65
CA GLY A 175 -42.55 22.97 -12.49
C GLY A 175 -43.93 23.08 -11.83
N PRO A 176 -44.22 24.18 -11.12
CA PRO A 176 -45.53 24.37 -10.48
C PRO A 176 -46.59 24.64 -11.52
N VAL A 177 -47.69 23.85 -11.46
CA VAL A 177 -48.94 24.15 -12.16
C VAL A 177 -49.68 25.20 -11.35
N LEU A 178 -50.04 26.31 -12.02
CA LEU A 178 -50.92 27.38 -11.54
C LEU A 178 -52.33 26.89 -11.32
#